data_aa2e83d6a13a3cfa5ae1e8ee3f4c067a
#
_entry.id   aa2e83d6a13a3cfa5ae1e8ee3f4c067a
#
_cell.length_a   1.000
_cell.length_b   1.000
_cell.length_c   1.000
_cell.angle_alpha   90.00
_cell.angle_beta   90.00
_cell.angle_gamma   90.00
#
_symmetry.space_group_name_H-M   'P 1'
#
loop_
_entity.id
_entity.type
_entity.pdbx_description
1 polymer ?
#
loop_
_entity_poly.entity_id
_entity_poly.type
_entity_poly.pdbx_seq_one_letter_code
_entity_poly.pdbx_strand_id
1 'polypeptide(L)'
;MAKQIKQGEDARKALCAGIDTLANTVKITLGPKGRNVVLGKKFGAPVITNDGVTIAKEIELKDEFENMGAQLVREVATKTNDAAGDGTTTATVLAQAMVTEGMKNVTAGANPMDIRRGMSKAVAKAVETIKAHSQKVKDSNDIARVGTISAGDPEIGRLIAEAI
;
A
#
# COMPACT_ATOMS: atom_id res chain seq x y z
N MET A 1 28.15 -6.62 -13.45
CA MET A 1 28.34 -5.50 -12.50
C MET A 1 28.74 -6.05 -11.14
N ALA A 2 29.67 -5.40 -10.45
CA ALA A 2 29.98 -5.72 -9.05
C ALA A 2 28.77 -5.36 -8.18
N LYS A 3 28.46 -6.22 -7.20
CA LYS A 3 27.37 -5.95 -6.25
C LYS A 3 27.86 -5.00 -5.15
N GLN A 4 27.08 -4.01 -4.82
CA GLN A 4 27.27 -3.22 -3.61
C GLN A 4 26.66 -3.95 -2.41
N ILE A 5 27.31 -3.87 -1.27
CA ILE A 5 26.86 -4.51 -0.03
C ILE A 5 26.77 -3.44 1.07
N LYS A 6 25.60 -3.29 1.67
CA LYS A 6 25.38 -2.45 2.84
C LYS A 6 24.83 -3.31 3.98
N GLN A 7 25.29 -3.11 5.20
CA GLN A 7 24.93 -3.96 6.35
C GLN A 7 24.54 -3.12 7.57
N GLY A 8 23.96 -3.79 8.56
CA GLY A 8 23.66 -3.20 9.85
C GLY A 8 22.62 -2.09 9.82
N GLU A 9 22.85 -1.06 10.60
CA GLU A 9 21.94 0.06 10.79
C GLU A 9 21.77 0.91 9.52
N ASP A 10 22.85 1.13 8.76
CA ASP A 10 22.82 1.94 7.55
C ASP A 10 21.97 1.30 6.44
N ALA A 11 22.02 -0.05 6.34
CA ALA A 11 21.17 -0.77 5.42
C ALA A 11 19.68 -0.63 5.80
N ARG A 12 19.36 -0.76 7.09
CA ARG A 12 17.99 -0.58 7.59
C ARG A 12 17.48 0.82 7.39
N LYS A 13 18.30 1.85 7.67
CA LYS A 13 17.92 3.27 7.46
C LYS A 13 17.61 3.54 6.00
N ALA A 14 18.45 3.09 5.07
CA ALA A 14 18.22 3.28 3.65
C ALA A 14 16.93 2.60 3.18
N LEU A 15 16.69 1.34 3.58
CA LEU A 15 15.44 0.64 3.26
C LEU A 15 14.21 1.37 3.81
N CYS A 16 14.25 1.80 5.07
CA CYS A 16 13.15 2.55 5.68
C CYS A 16 12.90 3.88 4.97
N ALA A 17 13.94 4.62 4.60
CA ALA A 17 13.80 5.87 3.85
C ALA A 17 13.08 5.67 2.51
N GLY A 18 13.41 4.59 1.80
CA GLY A 18 12.73 4.23 0.56
C GLY A 18 11.27 3.84 0.76
N ILE A 19 10.99 3.04 1.80
CA ILE A 19 9.61 2.68 2.20
C ILE A 19 8.80 3.94 2.50
N ASP A 20 9.36 4.85 3.31
CA ASP A 20 8.70 6.09 3.71
C ASP A 20 8.45 7.01 2.53
N THR A 21 9.41 7.15 1.63
CA THR A 21 9.28 7.99 0.43
C THR A 21 8.12 7.53 -0.44
N LEU A 22 8.05 6.24 -0.75
CA LEU A 22 6.95 5.69 -1.55
C LEU A 22 5.61 5.78 -0.80
N ALA A 23 5.56 5.31 0.43
CA ALA A 23 4.32 5.26 1.19
C ALA A 23 3.75 6.66 1.47
N ASN A 24 4.58 7.66 1.78
CA ASN A 24 4.14 9.04 1.98
C ASN A 24 3.59 9.66 0.69
N THR A 25 4.14 9.30 -0.47
CA THR A 25 3.62 9.77 -1.77
C THR A 25 2.23 9.15 -2.06
N VAL A 26 2.05 7.86 -1.78
CA VAL A 26 0.76 7.18 -1.97
C VAL A 26 -0.26 7.63 -0.93
N LYS A 27 0.15 7.81 0.32
CA LYS A 27 -0.71 8.15 1.47
C LYS A 27 -1.55 9.41 1.28
N ILE A 28 -1.09 10.39 0.51
CA ILE A 28 -1.82 11.64 0.28
C ILE A 28 -3.14 11.44 -0.49
N THR A 29 -3.31 10.29 -1.13
CA THR A 29 -4.54 9.93 -1.86
C THR A 29 -5.60 9.27 -0.97
N LEU A 30 -5.30 9.00 0.30
CA LEU A 30 -6.16 8.22 1.19
C LEU A 30 -7.38 9.02 1.68
N GLY A 31 -8.54 8.38 1.60
CA GLY A 31 -9.78 8.82 2.25
C GLY A 31 -10.47 10.02 1.58
N PRO A 32 -11.51 10.57 2.21
CA PRO A 32 -12.39 11.60 1.61
C PRO A 32 -11.70 12.95 1.37
N LYS A 33 -10.54 13.19 1.99
CA LYS A 33 -9.68 14.36 1.75
C LYS A 33 -8.47 14.00 0.88
N GLY A 34 -8.47 12.82 0.27
CA GLY A 34 -7.42 12.36 -0.63
C GLY A 34 -7.21 13.32 -1.80
N ARG A 35 -5.97 13.44 -2.23
CA ARG A 35 -5.55 14.32 -3.34
C ARG A 35 -4.99 13.49 -4.47
N ASN A 36 -5.03 14.03 -5.68
CA ASN A 36 -4.35 13.42 -6.81
C ASN A 36 -2.84 13.67 -6.74
N VAL A 37 -2.09 12.74 -7.30
CA VAL A 37 -0.65 12.84 -7.57
C VAL A 37 -0.46 13.12 -9.04
N VAL A 38 0.47 14.01 -9.37
CA VAL A 38 0.88 14.29 -10.74
C VAL A 38 2.19 13.54 -11.01
N LEU A 39 2.14 12.59 -11.92
CA LEU A 39 3.28 11.75 -12.31
C LEU A 39 3.88 12.28 -13.62
N GLY A 40 5.14 12.73 -13.57
CA GLY A 40 5.86 13.17 -14.76
C GLY A 40 6.21 11.97 -15.64
N LYS A 41 5.94 12.09 -16.94
CA LYS A 41 6.36 11.10 -17.95
C LYS A 41 7.56 11.63 -18.72
N LYS A 42 8.48 10.74 -19.11
CA LYS A 42 9.60 11.08 -20.00
C LYS A 42 9.10 11.52 -21.39
N PHE A 43 7.99 10.97 -21.83
CA PHE A 43 7.33 11.29 -23.10
C PHE A 43 5.82 11.41 -22.88
N GLY A 44 5.21 12.44 -23.44
CA GLY A 44 3.77 12.71 -23.32
C GLY A 44 3.40 13.61 -22.14
N ALA A 45 2.11 13.76 -21.91
CA ALA A 45 1.56 14.57 -20.82
C ALA A 45 1.74 13.87 -19.46
N PRO A 46 1.87 14.65 -18.36
CA PRO A 46 1.83 14.10 -17.01
C PRO A 46 0.53 13.35 -16.74
N VAL A 47 0.61 12.27 -15.97
CA VAL A 47 -0.56 11.51 -15.54
C VAL A 47 -1.01 12.02 -14.17
N ILE A 48 -2.31 12.34 -14.06
CA ILE A 48 -2.93 12.72 -12.79
C ILE A 48 -3.74 11.53 -12.30
N THR A 49 -3.43 11.04 -11.12
CA THR A 49 -4.08 9.86 -10.54
C THR A 49 -4.12 9.90 -9.02
N ASN A 50 -5.09 9.20 -8.45
CA ASN A 50 -5.17 8.89 -7.02
C ASN A 50 -5.06 7.39 -6.74
N ASP A 51 -4.85 6.58 -7.76
CA ASP A 51 -4.69 5.13 -7.61
C ASP A 51 -3.32 4.77 -7.02
N GLY A 52 -3.34 4.12 -5.86
CA GLY A 52 -2.14 3.81 -5.09
C GLY A 52 -1.17 2.89 -5.81
N VAL A 53 -1.64 1.88 -6.55
CA VAL A 53 -0.74 0.96 -7.27
C VAL A 53 -0.11 1.62 -8.49
N THR A 54 -0.84 2.46 -9.20
CA THR A 54 -0.31 3.25 -10.33
C THR A 54 0.80 4.18 -9.86
N ILE A 55 0.58 4.90 -8.74
CA ILE A 55 1.60 5.76 -8.16
C ILE A 55 2.81 4.95 -7.72
N ALA A 56 2.60 3.85 -6.99
CA ALA A 56 3.69 3.01 -6.48
C ALA A 56 4.59 2.44 -7.59
N LYS A 57 4.01 2.10 -8.75
CA LYS A 57 4.75 1.57 -9.91
C LYS A 57 5.66 2.61 -10.57
N GLU A 58 5.33 3.89 -10.50
CA GLU A 58 6.10 4.96 -11.15
C GLU A 58 7.21 5.54 -10.28
N ILE A 59 7.24 5.20 -8.98
CA ILE A 59 8.26 5.73 -8.07
C ILE A 59 9.56 4.94 -8.23
N GLU A 60 10.60 5.65 -8.64
CA GLU A 60 11.99 5.17 -8.67
C GLU A 60 12.87 6.18 -7.94
N LEU A 61 13.74 5.69 -7.05
CA LEU A 61 14.64 6.50 -6.25
C LEU A 61 16.06 6.39 -6.79
N LYS A 62 16.83 7.47 -6.65
CA LYS A 62 18.21 7.55 -7.16
C LYS A 62 19.18 6.66 -6.37
N ASP A 63 19.02 6.60 -5.05
CA ASP A 63 19.81 5.69 -4.22
C ASP A 63 19.28 4.27 -4.39
N GLU A 64 20.15 3.34 -4.77
CA GLU A 64 19.79 1.95 -5.07
C GLU A 64 19.24 1.22 -3.83
N PHE A 65 19.75 1.51 -2.63
CA PHE A 65 19.30 0.87 -1.40
C PHE A 65 17.95 1.43 -0.92
N GLU A 66 17.74 2.74 -1.06
CA GLU A 66 16.42 3.33 -0.81
C GLU A 66 15.42 2.79 -1.84
N ASN A 67 15.81 2.68 -3.11
CA ASN A 67 14.95 2.12 -4.15
C ASN A 67 14.54 0.68 -3.86
N MET A 68 15.41 -0.14 -3.26
CA MET A 68 15.03 -1.47 -2.78
C MET A 68 13.90 -1.41 -1.74
N GLY A 69 13.96 -0.45 -0.80
CA GLY A 69 12.89 -0.21 0.18
C GLY A 69 11.57 0.17 -0.50
N ALA A 70 11.62 1.09 -1.47
CA ALA A 70 10.45 1.45 -2.27
C ALA A 70 9.87 0.25 -3.03
N GLN A 71 10.72 -0.60 -3.63
CA GLN A 71 10.28 -1.80 -4.33
C GLN A 71 9.55 -2.80 -3.43
N LEU A 72 9.96 -2.96 -2.17
CA LEU A 72 9.26 -3.82 -1.21
C LEU A 72 7.82 -3.37 -0.98
N VAL A 73 7.59 -2.07 -0.85
CA VAL A 73 6.23 -1.52 -0.67
C VAL A 73 5.44 -1.50 -1.98
N ARG A 74 6.10 -1.28 -3.11
CA ARG A 74 5.49 -1.46 -4.44
C ARG A 74 4.92 -2.88 -4.59
N GLU A 75 5.65 -3.89 -4.14
CA GLU A 75 5.19 -5.28 -4.17
C GLU A 75 3.93 -5.49 -3.33
N VAL A 76 3.81 -4.83 -2.16
CA VAL A 76 2.59 -4.86 -1.34
C VAL A 76 1.40 -4.29 -2.11
N ALA A 77 1.55 -3.12 -2.73
CA ALA A 77 0.50 -2.50 -3.53
C ALA A 77 0.09 -3.40 -4.70
N THR A 78 1.06 -3.97 -5.41
CA THR A 78 0.82 -4.85 -6.56
C THR A 78 0.07 -6.11 -6.16
N LYS A 79 0.52 -6.81 -5.10
CA LYS A 79 -0.17 -8.03 -4.61
C LYS A 79 -1.58 -7.75 -4.11
N THR A 80 -1.81 -6.59 -3.50
CA THR A 80 -3.15 -6.19 -3.07
C THR A 80 -4.05 -5.94 -4.27
N ASN A 81 -3.54 -5.28 -5.30
CA ASN A 81 -4.27 -5.08 -6.56
C ASN A 81 -4.62 -6.41 -7.23
N ASP A 82 -3.67 -7.33 -7.32
CA ASP A 82 -3.88 -8.63 -7.97
C ASP A 82 -4.89 -9.51 -7.22
N ALA A 83 -4.94 -9.37 -5.88
CA ALA A 83 -5.84 -10.16 -5.04
C ALA A 83 -7.26 -9.58 -4.92
N ALA A 84 -7.40 -8.24 -4.90
CA ALA A 84 -8.66 -7.60 -4.58
C ALA A 84 -9.08 -6.48 -5.56
N GLY A 85 -8.17 -5.96 -6.39
CA GLY A 85 -8.45 -4.85 -7.30
C GLY A 85 -8.64 -3.48 -6.60
N ASP A 86 -8.61 -3.45 -5.27
CA ASP A 86 -8.84 -2.26 -4.45
C ASP A 86 -8.04 -2.31 -3.15
N GLY A 87 -7.97 -1.18 -2.41
CA GLY A 87 -7.30 -1.09 -1.13
C GLY A 87 -5.77 -0.95 -1.19
N THR A 88 -5.19 -0.67 -2.35
CA THR A 88 -3.74 -0.58 -2.55
C THR A 88 -3.10 0.53 -1.72
N THR A 89 -3.75 1.69 -1.60
CA THR A 89 -3.31 2.79 -0.73
C THR A 89 -3.33 2.38 0.74
N THR A 90 -4.41 1.75 1.20
CA THR A 90 -4.55 1.25 2.58
C THR A 90 -3.46 0.23 2.92
N ALA A 91 -3.22 -0.74 2.03
CA ALA A 91 -2.18 -1.75 2.21
C ALA A 91 -0.78 -1.12 2.30
N THR A 92 -0.49 -0.12 1.46
CA THR A 92 0.77 0.62 1.48
C THR A 92 0.99 1.35 2.82
N VAL A 93 -0.04 2.03 3.32
CA VAL A 93 0.02 2.75 4.61
C VAL A 93 0.19 1.78 5.78
N LEU A 94 -0.52 0.65 5.76
CA LEU A 94 -0.37 -0.39 6.78
C LEU A 94 1.03 -1.01 6.76
N ALA A 95 1.58 -1.29 5.59
CA ALA A 95 2.94 -1.80 5.46
C ALA A 95 3.97 -0.83 6.05
N GLN A 96 3.87 0.47 5.74
CA GLN A 96 4.71 1.50 6.33
C GLN A 96 4.60 1.50 7.87
N ALA A 97 3.39 1.52 8.40
CA ALA A 97 3.15 1.55 9.85
C ALA A 97 3.75 0.31 10.55
N MET A 98 3.56 -0.88 9.96
CA MET A 98 4.13 -2.12 10.50
C MET A 98 5.66 -2.10 10.49
N VAL A 99 6.27 -1.61 9.42
CA VAL A 99 7.74 -1.49 9.34
C VAL A 99 8.24 -0.47 10.36
N THR A 100 7.62 0.70 10.44
CA THR A 100 8.03 1.76 11.38
C THR A 100 7.97 1.28 12.83
N GLU A 101 6.86 0.67 13.24
CA GLU A 101 6.71 0.16 14.63
C GLU A 101 7.60 -1.08 14.87
N GLY A 102 7.71 -1.96 13.88
CA GLY A 102 8.63 -3.11 13.98
C GLY A 102 10.08 -2.70 14.14
N MET A 103 10.53 -1.70 13.39
CA MET A 103 11.90 -1.20 13.45
C MET A 103 12.23 -0.51 14.77
N LYS A 104 11.28 0.19 15.40
CA LYS A 104 11.48 0.72 16.77
C LYS A 104 11.82 -0.39 17.75
N ASN A 105 11.08 -1.50 17.68
CA ASN A 105 11.30 -2.65 18.57
C ASN A 105 12.63 -3.36 18.25
N VAL A 106 12.99 -3.53 16.99
CA VAL A 106 14.29 -4.10 16.58
C VAL A 106 15.44 -3.24 17.10
N THR A 107 15.34 -1.92 16.96
CA THR A 107 16.37 -0.98 17.45
C THR A 107 16.48 -0.99 18.96
N ALA A 108 15.38 -1.24 19.68
CA ALA A 108 15.35 -1.44 21.12
C ALA A 108 15.88 -2.82 21.59
N GLY A 109 16.33 -3.67 20.65
CA GLY A 109 16.95 -4.97 20.95
C GLY A 109 15.98 -6.16 20.95
N ALA A 110 14.73 -5.99 20.53
CA ALA A 110 13.80 -7.10 20.40
C ALA A 110 14.22 -8.05 19.26
N ASN A 111 13.98 -9.35 19.47
CA ASN A 111 14.29 -10.36 18.47
C ASN A 111 13.36 -10.23 17.24
N PRO A 112 13.89 -9.99 16.03
CA PRO A 112 13.07 -9.83 14.81
C PRO A 112 12.19 -11.04 14.51
N MET A 113 12.62 -12.25 14.87
CA MET A 113 11.84 -13.48 14.63
C MET A 113 10.62 -13.57 15.55
N ASP A 114 10.73 -13.03 16.78
CA ASP A 114 9.61 -12.95 17.72
C ASP A 114 8.60 -11.89 17.27
N ILE A 115 9.09 -10.74 16.79
CA ILE A 115 8.25 -9.70 16.20
C ILE A 115 7.47 -10.29 14.99
N ARG A 116 8.14 -10.98 14.09
CA ARG A 116 7.50 -11.64 12.95
C ARG A 116 6.40 -12.62 13.38
N ARG A 117 6.67 -13.46 14.40
CA ARG A 117 5.67 -14.40 14.94
C ARG A 117 4.47 -13.67 15.55
N GLY A 118 4.73 -12.59 16.28
CA GLY A 118 3.69 -11.73 16.84
C GLY A 118 2.81 -11.08 15.77
N MET A 119 3.44 -10.50 14.74
CA MET A 119 2.73 -9.92 13.59
C MET A 119 1.84 -10.94 12.88
N SER A 120 2.34 -12.15 12.64
CA SER A 120 1.54 -13.22 11.99
C SER A 120 0.30 -13.57 12.81
N LYS A 121 0.42 -13.67 14.14
CA LYS A 121 -0.71 -13.93 15.04
C LYS A 121 -1.71 -12.76 15.03
N ALA A 122 -1.22 -11.53 15.06
CA ALA A 122 -2.06 -10.33 15.02
C ALA A 122 -2.84 -10.23 13.70
N VAL A 123 -2.19 -10.50 12.57
CA VAL A 123 -2.83 -10.51 11.24
C VAL A 123 -3.91 -11.58 11.18
N ALA A 124 -3.63 -12.80 11.66
CA ALA A 124 -4.63 -13.88 11.68
C ALA A 124 -5.88 -13.47 12.48
N LYS A 125 -5.69 -12.85 13.66
CA LYS A 125 -6.79 -12.37 14.49
C LYS A 125 -7.55 -11.20 13.87
N ALA A 126 -6.85 -10.27 13.24
CA ALA A 126 -7.46 -9.16 12.52
C ALA A 126 -8.34 -9.67 11.36
N VAL A 127 -7.84 -10.62 10.56
CA VAL A 127 -8.59 -11.23 9.46
C VAL A 127 -9.85 -11.97 9.97
N GLU A 128 -9.73 -12.75 11.05
CA GLU A 128 -10.87 -13.42 11.70
C GLU A 128 -11.93 -12.38 12.12
N THR A 129 -11.50 -11.30 12.77
CA THR A 129 -12.39 -10.25 13.25
C THR A 129 -13.08 -9.53 12.08
N ILE A 130 -12.34 -9.16 11.02
CA ILE A 130 -12.90 -8.54 9.82
C ILE A 130 -13.96 -9.45 9.18
N LYS A 131 -13.66 -10.75 9.04
CA LYS A 131 -14.61 -11.73 8.50
C LYS A 131 -15.87 -11.84 9.35
N ALA A 132 -15.75 -11.82 10.68
CA ALA A 132 -16.89 -11.88 11.60
C ALA A 132 -17.80 -10.64 11.51
N HIS A 133 -17.25 -9.46 11.17
CA HIS A 133 -18.01 -8.23 11.01
C HIS A 133 -18.44 -7.95 9.55
N SER A 134 -17.96 -8.73 8.59
CA SER A 134 -18.31 -8.55 7.19
C SER A 134 -19.78 -8.88 6.93
N GLN A 135 -20.41 -8.08 6.09
CA GLN A 135 -21.78 -8.31 5.62
C GLN A 135 -21.74 -8.81 4.18
N LYS A 136 -22.54 -9.81 3.88
CA LYS A 136 -22.69 -10.30 2.50
C LYS A 136 -23.44 -9.27 1.67
N VAL A 137 -22.98 -9.01 0.46
CA VAL A 137 -23.71 -8.27 -0.56
C VAL A 137 -24.99 -9.04 -0.89
N LYS A 138 -26.16 -8.38 -0.85
CA LYS A 138 -27.47 -9.01 -0.97
C LYS A 138 -28.23 -8.60 -2.22
N ASP A 139 -28.03 -7.37 -2.66
CA ASP A 139 -28.79 -6.79 -3.75
C ASP A 139 -27.96 -5.81 -4.59
N SER A 140 -28.56 -5.33 -5.67
CA SER A 140 -27.94 -4.37 -6.60
C SER A 140 -27.54 -3.05 -5.92
N ASN A 141 -28.26 -2.63 -4.88
CA ASN A 141 -27.91 -1.41 -4.13
C ASN A 141 -26.61 -1.60 -3.35
N ASP A 142 -26.41 -2.78 -2.76
CA ASP A 142 -25.15 -3.10 -2.08
C ASP A 142 -23.98 -3.13 -3.07
N ILE A 143 -24.18 -3.68 -4.27
CA ILE A 143 -23.19 -3.66 -5.36
C ILE A 143 -22.88 -2.19 -5.74
N ALA A 144 -23.92 -1.37 -5.94
CA ALA A 144 -23.74 0.05 -6.27
C ALA A 144 -22.94 0.80 -5.20
N ARG A 145 -23.19 0.52 -3.91
CA ARG A 145 -22.43 1.12 -2.80
C ARG A 145 -20.95 0.75 -2.84
N VAL A 146 -20.64 -0.53 -3.04
CA VAL A 146 -19.25 -0.99 -3.16
C VAL A 146 -18.57 -0.35 -4.38
N GLY A 147 -19.23 -0.34 -5.53
CA GLY A 147 -18.74 0.30 -6.74
C GLY A 147 -18.52 1.81 -6.55
N THR A 148 -19.44 2.50 -5.88
CA THR A 148 -19.31 3.93 -5.56
C THR A 148 -18.10 4.22 -4.67
N ILE A 149 -17.87 3.41 -3.65
CA ILE A 149 -16.72 3.60 -2.75
C ILE A 149 -15.41 3.39 -3.51
N SER A 150 -15.32 2.37 -4.34
CA SER A 150 -14.11 2.05 -5.10
C SER A 150 -13.81 3.08 -6.21
N ALA A 151 -14.84 3.50 -6.95
CA ALA A 151 -14.70 4.47 -8.04
C ALA A 151 -14.64 5.93 -7.56
N GLY A 152 -15.13 6.21 -6.34
CA GLY A 152 -15.32 7.58 -5.85
C GLY A 152 -16.46 8.34 -6.53
N ASP A 153 -17.31 7.65 -7.32
CA ASP A 153 -18.37 8.21 -8.13
C ASP A 153 -19.65 7.37 -8.05
N PRO A 154 -20.79 7.96 -7.59
CA PRO A 154 -22.05 7.23 -7.48
C PRO A 154 -22.63 6.76 -8.82
N GLU A 155 -22.40 7.51 -9.90
CA GLU A 155 -22.90 7.14 -11.23
C GLU A 155 -22.19 5.90 -11.77
N ILE A 156 -20.86 5.85 -11.60
CA ILE A 156 -20.06 4.66 -11.93
C ILE A 156 -20.49 3.47 -11.09
N GLY A 157 -20.72 3.67 -9.79
CA GLY A 157 -21.22 2.63 -8.90
C GLY A 157 -22.57 2.05 -9.35
N ARG A 158 -23.50 2.90 -9.81
CA ARG A 158 -24.79 2.48 -10.36
C ARG A 158 -24.61 1.69 -11.66
N LEU A 159 -23.79 2.18 -12.58
CA LEU A 159 -23.53 1.49 -13.86
C LEU A 159 -22.92 0.09 -13.64
N ILE A 160 -22.01 -0.05 -12.68
CA ILE A 160 -21.44 -1.35 -12.28
C ILE A 160 -22.55 -2.28 -11.80
N ALA A 161 -23.44 -1.78 -10.94
CA ALA A 161 -24.54 -2.58 -10.39
C ALA A 161 -25.60 -2.97 -11.44
N GLU A 162 -25.74 -2.21 -12.51
CA GLU A 162 -26.61 -2.54 -13.65
C GLU A 162 -25.97 -3.57 -14.59
N ALA A 163 -24.64 -3.67 -14.60
CA ALA A 163 -23.90 -4.58 -15.48
C ALA A 163 -23.70 -5.99 -14.93
N ILE A 164 -23.87 -6.17 -13.60
CA ILE A 164 -23.70 -7.43 -12.86
C ILE A 164 -25.07 -8.05 -12.54
#